data_74eacd1e8e0f24ae18be044d51f84a1a
#
_entry.id   74eacd1e8e0f24ae18be044d51f84a1a
#
_cell.length_a   1.000
_cell.length_b   1.000
_cell.length_c   1.000
_cell.angle_alpha   90.00
_cell.angle_beta   90.00
_cell.angle_gamma   90.00
#
_symmetry.space_group_name_H-M   'P 1'
#
loop_
_entity.id
_entity.type
_entity.pdbx_description
1 polymer ?
#
loop_
_entity_poly.entity_id
_entity_poly.type
_entity_poly.pdbx_seq_one_letter_code
_entity_poly.pdbx_strand_id
1 'polypeptide(L)'
;MASRPARKNRIPRPTTRAPQIDIGIDTRDRQRIADSLAHVLADTYSLYLKTHAFHWNVEGPMFNTLHLMFMEQYTELWNALDLLAERIRALGFPAPGTYAEFARLTSIEESPGVPEALEMVRLLVKGHEAVARTARKGFPAAEKAGDESTVDLLTQRLQVHEKTAWMLRSLLQ
;
A
#
# COMPACT_ATOMS: atom_id res chain seq x y z
N MET A 1 61.64 -3.56 -19.81
CA MET A 1 60.93 -3.50 -18.51
C MET A 1 59.42 -3.64 -18.77
N ALA A 2 58.84 -4.79 -18.48
CA ALA A 2 57.44 -5.03 -18.71
C ALA A 2 56.63 -4.70 -17.41
N SER A 3 55.67 -3.81 -17.50
CA SER A 3 54.80 -3.40 -16.38
C SER A 3 53.74 -4.51 -16.08
N ARG A 4 53.72 -4.94 -14.84
CA ARG A 4 52.77 -5.91 -14.28
C ARG A 4 51.34 -5.29 -14.25
N PRO A 5 50.30 -5.97 -14.72
CA PRO A 5 48.93 -5.44 -14.61
C PRO A 5 48.45 -5.47 -13.16
N ALA A 6 47.80 -4.38 -12.74
CA ALA A 6 47.23 -4.21 -11.42
C ALA A 6 46.12 -5.25 -11.15
N ARG A 7 46.22 -6.00 -10.05
CA ARG A 7 45.16 -6.89 -9.54
C ARG A 7 43.93 -6.05 -9.16
N LYS A 8 42.85 -6.22 -9.88
CA LYS A 8 41.53 -5.68 -9.48
C LYS A 8 41.12 -6.33 -8.15
N ASN A 9 41.13 -5.55 -7.08
CA ASN A 9 40.56 -5.95 -5.78
C ASN A 9 39.05 -6.19 -5.95
N ARG A 10 38.68 -7.43 -6.19
CA ARG A 10 37.28 -7.85 -6.07
C ARG A 10 36.99 -8.01 -4.58
N ILE A 11 36.08 -7.21 -4.04
CA ILE A 11 35.47 -7.43 -2.72
C ILE A 11 34.83 -8.84 -2.75
N PRO A 12 35.21 -9.76 -1.84
CA PRO A 12 34.58 -11.08 -1.79
C PRO A 12 33.09 -10.89 -1.50
N ARG A 13 32.21 -11.45 -2.35
CA ARG A 13 30.80 -11.54 -2.02
C ARG A 13 30.65 -12.43 -0.78
N PRO A 14 29.83 -12.04 0.23
CA PRO A 14 29.58 -12.90 1.37
C PRO A 14 29.02 -14.23 0.88
N THR A 15 29.68 -15.33 1.24
CA THR A 15 29.34 -16.70 0.85
C THR A 15 28.21 -17.31 1.67
N THR A 16 27.67 -16.58 2.63
CA THR A 16 26.50 -17.03 3.41
C THR A 16 25.23 -16.67 2.67
N ARG A 17 24.66 -17.68 2.00
CA ARG A 17 23.30 -17.59 1.47
C ARG A 17 22.36 -17.41 2.66
N ALA A 18 21.46 -16.39 2.61
CA ALA A 18 20.46 -16.19 3.65
C ALA A 18 19.68 -17.50 3.88
N PRO A 19 19.31 -17.80 5.12
CA PRO A 19 18.49 -18.97 5.43
C PRO A 19 17.26 -19.01 4.54
N GLN A 20 16.88 -20.20 4.09
CA GLN A 20 15.67 -20.38 3.30
C GLN A 20 14.44 -20.14 4.20
N ILE A 21 13.44 -19.43 3.67
CA ILE A 21 12.19 -19.17 4.41
C ILE A 21 11.39 -20.48 4.48
N ASP A 22 11.12 -20.92 5.71
CA ASP A 22 10.29 -22.08 6.01
C ASP A 22 9.23 -21.70 7.04
N ILE A 23 8.07 -21.22 6.54
CA ILE A 23 6.93 -20.79 7.35
C ILE A 23 5.68 -21.64 7.06
N GLY A 24 5.86 -22.84 6.48
CA GLY A 24 4.76 -23.73 6.14
C GLY A 24 3.96 -23.35 4.90
N ILE A 25 4.40 -22.33 4.14
CA ILE A 25 3.78 -21.88 2.89
C ILE A 25 4.79 -22.02 1.76
N ASP A 26 4.44 -22.71 0.68
CA ASP A 26 5.35 -22.91 -0.43
C ASP A 26 5.68 -21.59 -1.18
N THR A 27 6.81 -21.56 -1.87
CA THR A 27 7.33 -20.36 -2.52
C THR A 27 6.35 -19.80 -3.57
N ARG A 28 5.62 -20.64 -4.29
CA ARG A 28 4.69 -20.21 -5.34
C ARG A 28 3.46 -19.53 -4.75
N ASP A 29 2.94 -20.04 -3.64
CA ASP A 29 1.79 -19.44 -2.96
C ASP A 29 2.21 -18.17 -2.25
N ARG A 30 3.41 -18.13 -1.60
CA ARG A 30 3.97 -16.88 -1.06
C ARG A 30 4.12 -15.78 -2.12
N GLN A 31 4.56 -16.12 -3.34
CA GLN A 31 4.67 -15.16 -4.44
C GLN A 31 3.29 -14.58 -4.83
N ARG A 32 2.27 -15.43 -4.99
CA ARG A 32 0.91 -14.99 -5.33
C ARG A 32 0.31 -14.05 -4.29
N ILE A 33 0.55 -14.37 -3.01
CA ILE A 33 0.09 -13.52 -1.91
C ILE A 33 0.83 -12.18 -1.93
N ALA A 34 2.16 -12.19 -2.10
CA ALA A 34 2.97 -10.99 -2.19
C ALA A 34 2.56 -10.10 -3.37
N ASP A 35 2.27 -10.69 -4.54
CA ASP A 35 1.78 -9.97 -5.72
C ASP A 35 0.44 -9.27 -5.42
N SER A 36 -0.49 -9.96 -4.75
CA SER A 36 -1.77 -9.39 -4.34
C SER A 36 -1.60 -8.23 -3.35
N LEU A 37 -0.73 -8.41 -2.35
CA LEU A 37 -0.42 -7.37 -1.36
C LEU A 37 0.26 -6.15 -2.01
N ALA A 38 1.08 -6.33 -3.05
CA ALA A 38 1.72 -5.23 -3.77
C ALA A 38 0.69 -4.29 -4.42
N HIS A 39 -0.44 -4.81 -4.92
CA HIS A 39 -1.55 -4.00 -5.41
C HIS A 39 -2.26 -3.24 -4.28
N VAL A 40 -2.49 -3.89 -3.13
CA VAL A 40 -3.10 -3.22 -1.96
C VAL A 40 -2.17 -2.13 -1.42
N LEU A 41 -0.86 -2.38 -1.36
CA LEU A 41 0.13 -1.39 -0.97
C LEU A 41 0.14 -0.19 -1.91
N ALA A 42 0.11 -0.42 -3.22
CA ALA A 42 0.08 0.65 -4.23
C ALA A 42 -1.20 1.50 -4.15
N ASP A 43 -2.36 0.87 -3.98
CA ASP A 43 -3.63 1.58 -3.79
C ASP A 43 -3.61 2.39 -2.48
N THR A 44 -3.10 1.81 -1.39
CA THR A 44 -3.00 2.49 -0.09
C THR A 44 -2.06 3.70 -0.18
N TYR A 45 -0.91 3.58 -0.86
CA TYR A 45 0.02 4.69 -1.06
C TYR A 45 -0.59 5.82 -1.91
N SER A 46 -1.26 5.46 -3.00
CA SER A 46 -1.91 6.44 -3.88
C SER A 46 -3.05 7.17 -3.17
N LEU A 47 -3.83 6.45 -2.35
CA LEU A 47 -4.87 7.05 -1.52
C LEU A 47 -4.29 7.93 -0.40
N TYR A 48 -3.19 7.49 0.24
CA TYR A 48 -2.46 8.31 1.21
C TYR A 48 -2.04 9.65 0.60
N LEU A 49 -1.36 9.62 -0.55
CA LEU A 49 -0.90 10.84 -1.21
C LEU A 49 -2.06 11.77 -1.57
N LYS A 50 -3.14 11.22 -2.12
CA LYS A 50 -4.37 11.97 -2.46
C LYS A 50 -4.99 12.61 -1.23
N THR A 51 -5.16 11.86 -0.13
CA THR A 51 -5.77 12.35 1.10
C THR A 51 -4.90 13.45 1.74
N HIS A 52 -3.59 13.28 1.72
CA HIS A 52 -2.64 14.26 2.25
C HIS A 52 -2.64 15.55 1.41
N ALA A 53 -2.69 15.44 0.07
CA ALA A 53 -2.84 16.59 -0.81
C ALA A 53 -4.18 17.33 -0.58
N PHE A 54 -5.27 16.61 -0.35
CA PHE A 54 -6.56 17.22 0.00
C PHE A 54 -6.57 17.87 1.38
N HIS A 55 -5.90 17.28 2.37
CA HIS A 55 -5.69 17.91 3.67
C HIS A 55 -5.00 19.28 3.57
N TRP A 56 -3.98 19.41 2.70
CA TRP A 56 -3.29 20.69 2.50
C TRP A 56 -4.16 21.75 1.81
N ASN A 57 -5.02 21.33 0.87
CA ASN A 57 -5.66 22.21 -0.09
C ASN A 57 -7.17 22.39 0.12
N VAL A 58 -7.78 21.75 1.11
CA VAL A 58 -9.20 21.94 1.39
C VAL A 58 -9.49 23.34 1.89
N GLU A 59 -10.57 23.93 1.38
CA GLU A 59 -11.02 25.30 1.74
C GLU A 59 -12.54 25.30 1.95
N GLY A 60 -13.05 26.42 2.47
CA GLY A 60 -14.48 26.69 2.59
C GLY A 60 -15.06 26.46 3.98
N PRO A 61 -16.39 26.50 4.14
CA PRO A 61 -17.06 26.49 5.44
C PRO A 61 -16.78 25.25 6.29
N MET A 62 -16.44 24.11 5.65
CA MET A 62 -16.13 22.86 6.32
C MET A 62 -14.62 22.64 6.52
N PHE A 63 -13.79 23.68 6.29
CA PHE A 63 -12.32 23.57 6.34
C PHE A 63 -11.83 22.83 7.57
N ASN A 64 -12.15 23.30 8.76
CA ASN A 64 -11.61 22.71 9.99
C ASN A 64 -11.99 21.24 10.16
N THR A 65 -13.24 20.90 9.89
CA THR A 65 -13.73 19.51 10.01
C THR A 65 -13.04 18.58 9.02
N LEU A 66 -12.95 18.98 7.75
CA LEU A 66 -12.36 18.17 6.69
C LEU A 66 -10.84 18.09 6.83
N HIS A 67 -10.19 19.19 7.19
CA HIS A 67 -8.74 19.23 7.39
C HIS A 67 -8.32 18.23 8.49
N LEU A 68 -9.00 18.20 9.62
CA LEU A 68 -8.74 17.26 10.71
C LEU A 68 -9.10 15.82 10.31
N MET A 69 -10.24 15.61 9.66
CA MET A 69 -10.66 14.29 9.20
C MET A 69 -9.67 13.70 8.19
N PHE A 70 -9.19 14.49 7.25
CA PHE A 70 -8.20 14.03 6.27
C PHE A 70 -6.86 13.75 6.94
N MET A 71 -6.48 14.50 7.99
CA MET A 71 -5.28 14.23 8.78
C MET A 71 -5.35 12.87 9.47
N GLU A 72 -6.46 12.53 10.11
CA GLU A 72 -6.67 11.22 10.72
C GLU A 72 -6.57 10.09 9.67
N GLN A 73 -7.20 10.29 8.51
CA GLN A 73 -7.20 9.31 7.44
C GLN A 73 -5.81 9.09 6.82
N TYR A 74 -5.07 10.17 6.47
CA TYR A 74 -3.75 9.96 5.89
C TYR A 74 -2.75 9.39 6.90
N THR A 75 -2.90 9.70 8.18
CA THR A 75 -2.05 9.13 9.24
C THR A 75 -2.30 7.62 9.40
N GLU A 76 -3.56 7.20 9.36
CA GLU A 76 -3.92 5.79 9.37
C GLU A 76 -3.37 5.05 8.14
N LEU A 77 -3.54 5.63 6.95
CA LEU A 77 -3.01 5.07 5.70
C LEU A 77 -1.48 4.95 5.74
N TRP A 78 -0.78 5.95 6.24
CA TRP A 78 0.67 5.92 6.43
C TRP A 78 1.13 4.74 7.29
N ASN A 79 0.48 4.53 8.43
CA ASN A 79 0.79 3.41 9.31
C ASN A 79 0.52 2.05 8.65
N ALA A 80 -0.52 1.98 7.82
CA ALA A 80 -0.88 0.75 7.10
C ALA A 80 0.13 0.38 6.00
N LEU A 81 0.83 1.37 5.40
CA LEU A 81 1.85 1.11 4.37
C LEU A 81 2.95 0.20 4.88
N ASP A 82 3.43 0.45 6.09
CA ASP A 82 4.52 -0.30 6.69
C ASP A 82 4.11 -1.76 6.93
N LEU A 83 2.93 -1.97 7.52
CA LEU A 83 2.38 -3.31 7.77
C LEU A 83 2.25 -4.13 6.47
N LEU A 84 1.76 -3.52 5.39
CA LEU A 84 1.62 -4.18 4.09
C LEU A 84 2.98 -4.50 3.45
N ALA A 85 3.91 -3.54 3.48
CA ALA A 85 5.25 -3.73 2.93
C ALA A 85 6.05 -4.78 3.70
N GLU A 86 6.01 -4.77 5.03
CA GLU A 86 6.68 -5.75 5.88
C GLU A 86 6.07 -7.15 5.72
N ARG A 87 4.75 -7.27 5.52
CA ARG A 87 4.14 -8.57 5.21
C ARG A 87 4.67 -9.15 3.90
N ILE A 88 4.81 -8.34 2.84
CA ILE A 88 5.45 -8.75 1.59
C ILE A 88 6.89 -9.23 1.85
N ARG A 89 7.65 -8.52 2.69
CA ARG A 89 9.01 -8.87 3.07
C ARG A 89 9.07 -10.19 3.86
N ALA A 90 8.15 -10.39 4.78
CA ALA A 90 8.04 -11.63 5.57
C ALA A 90 7.73 -12.85 4.69
N LEU A 91 7.00 -12.66 3.58
CA LEU A 91 6.77 -13.69 2.57
C LEU A 91 8.01 -13.97 1.69
N GLY A 92 9.07 -13.15 1.79
CA GLY A 92 10.36 -13.37 1.13
C GLY A 92 10.55 -12.60 -0.18
N PHE A 93 9.71 -11.61 -0.49
CA PHE A 93 9.76 -10.84 -1.73
C PHE A 93 10.05 -9.36 -1.46
N PRO A 94 10.63 -8.63 -2.43
CA PRO A 94 10.78 -7.18 -2.31
C PRO A 94 9.41 -6.50 -2.35
N ALA A 95 9.19 -5.50 -1.48
CA ALA A 95 8.04 -4.62 -1.58
C ALA A 95 8.30 -3.55 -2.65
N PRO A 96 7.31 -3.17 -3.48
CA PRO A 96 7.45 -2.04 -4.40
C PRO A 96 7.66 -0.75 -3.61
N GLY A 97 8.53 0.17 -4.11
CA GLY A 97 8.90 1.37 -3.37
C GLY A 97 9.22 2.58 -4.26
N THR A 98 8.89 2.53 -5.56
CA THR A 98 9.09 3.66 -6.46
C THR A 98 7.75 4.19 -6.99
N TYR A 99 7.69 5.48 -7.34
CA TYR A 99 6.50 6.09 -7.96
C TYR A 99 6.04 5.34 -9.22
N ALA A 100 6.99 4.90 -10.06
CA ALA A 100 6.68 4.17 -11.28
C ALA A 100 6.06 2.80 -11.00
N GLU A 101 6.50 2.10 -9.97
CA GLU A 101 5.91 0.84 -9.53
C GLU A 101 4.50 1.05 -8.99
N PHE A 102 4.31 2.04 -8.12
CA PHE A 102 2.98 2.35 -7.59
C PHE A 102 2.01 2.78 -8.69
N ALA A 103 2.43 3.65 -9.62
CA ALA A 103 1.59 4.07 -10.75
C ALA A 103 1.13 2.89 -11.64
N ARG A 104 1.97 1.86 -11.79
CA ARG A 104 1.64 0.66 -12.57
C ARG A 104 0.69 -0.29 -11.83
N LEU A 105 0.78 -0.35 -10.50
CA LEU A 105 0.06 -1.33 -9.67
C LEU A 105 -1.26 -0.78 -9.13
N THR A 106 -1.38 0.53 -8.95
CA THR A 106 -2.57 1.15 -8.34
C THR A 106 -3.79 1.11 -9.25
N SER A 107 -4.95 0.96 -8.63
CA SER A 107 -6.27 1.17 -9.23
C SER A 107 -6.85 2.55 -8.92
N ILE A 108 -6.13 3.39 -8.15
CA ILE A 108 -6.56 4.74 -7.77
C ILE A 108 -6.23 5.71 -8.91
N GLU A 109 -7.24 6.32 -9.49
CA GLU A 109 -7.06 7.36 -10.51
C GLU A 109 -6.49 8.64 -9.90
N GLU A 110 -5.62 9.32 -10.62
CA GLU A 110 -5.13 10.64 -10.23
C GLU A 110 -6.26 11.69 -10.28
N SER A 111 -6.11 12.74 -9.46
CA SER A 111 -7.04 13.87 -9.44
C SER A 111 -6.22 15.16 -9.65
N PRO A 112 -6.04 15.59 -10.92
CA PRO A 112 -5.26 16.78 -11.21
C PRO A 112 -5.94 18.05 -10.68
N GLY A 113 -5.14 19.01 -10.22
CA GLY A 113 -5.63 20.28 -9.65
C GLY A 113 -6.14 20.14 -8.22
N VAL A 114 -6.93 21.13 -7.80
CA VAL A 114 -7.52 21.20 -6.46
C VAL A 114 -9.05 21.18 -6.60
N PRO A 115 -9.69 20.03 -6.35
CA PRO A 115 -11.16 19.93 -6.39
C PRO A 115 -11.82 20.73 -5.26
N GLU A 116 -13.09 21.08 -5.41
CA GLU A 116 -13.92 21.61 -4.35
C GLU A 116 -14.06 20.62 -3.18
N ALA A 117 -14.27 21.12 -1.96
CA ALA A 117 -14.25 20.32 -0.73
C ALA A 117 -15.14 19.05 -0.76
N LEU A 118 -16.39 19.17 -1.23
CA LEU A 118 -17.29 18.00 -1.34
C LEU A 118 -16.88 17.05 -2.48
N GLU A 119 -16.21 17.54 -3.52
CA GLU A 119 -15.66 16.66 -4.54
C GLU A 119 -14.43 15.89 -4.02
N MET A 120 -13.59 16.52 -3.18
CA MET A 120 -12.53 15.80 -2.45
C MET A 120 -13.14 14.64 -1.64
N VAL A 121 -14.22 14.87 -0.91
CA VAL A 121 -14.94 13.83 -0.16
C VAL A 121 -15.41 12.70 -1.08
N ARG A 122 -16.03 13.01 -2.24
CA ARG A 122 -16.47 11.97 -3.22
C ARG A 122 -15.31 11.16 -3.76
N LEU A 123 -14.20 11.80 -4.06
CA LEU A 123 -13.00 11.14 -4.56
C LEU A 123 -12.36 10.23 -3.51
N LEU A 124 -12.37 10.62 -2.24
CA LEU A 124 -11.89 9.77 -1.14
C LEU A 124 -12.83 8.57 -0.90
N VAL A 125 -14.15 8.74 -0.99
CA VAL A 125 -15.08 7.58 -0.97
C VAL A 125 -14.72 6.57 -2.04
N LYS A 126 -14.56 7.01 -3.30
CA LYS A 126 -14.15 6.13 -4.41
C LYS A 126 -12.81 5.45 -4.15
N GLY A 127 -11.86 6.20 -3.58
CA GLY A 127 -10.53 5.68 -3.23
C GLY A 127 -10.60 4.58 -2.18
N HIS A 128 -11.29 4.80 -1.07
CA HIS A 128 -11.45 3.78 -0.03
C HIS A 128 -12.18 2.52 -0.55
N GLU A 129 -13.20 2.70 -1.38
CA GLU A 129 -13.90 1.58 -2.03
C GLU A 129 -13.00 0.81 -3.00
N ALA A 130 -12.09 1.50 -3.71
CA ALA A 130 -11.12 0.87 -4.59
C ALA A 130 -10.14 -0.01 -3.79
N VAL A 131 -9.55 0.51 -2.70
CA VAL A 131 -8.67 -0.27 -1.83
C VAL A 131 -9.42 -1.50 -1.27
N ALA A 132 -10.66 -1.34 -0.82
CA ALA A 132 -11.47 -2.46 -0.32
C ALA A 132 -11.69 -3.53 -1.40
N ARG A 133 -11.97 -3.14 -2.65
CA ARG A 133 -12.09 -4.09 -3.76
C ARG A 133 -10.78 -4.82 -4.06
N THR A 134 -9.65 -4.11 -4.02
CA THR A 134 -8.33 -4.69 -4.24
C THR A 134 -7.94 -5.65 -3.10
N ALA A 135 -8.18 -5.27 -1.85
CA ALA A 135 -7.97 -6.14 -0.69
C ALA A 135 -8.75 -7.47 -0.82
N ARG A 136 -10.04 -7.40 -1.24
CA ARG A 136 -10.85 -8.61 -1.45
C ARG A 136 -10.28 -9.59 -2.48
N LYS A 137 -9.56 -9.10 -3.49
CA LYS A 137 -8.92 -9.97 -4.49
C LYS A 137 -7.75 -10.77 -3.91
N GLY A 138 -7.19 -10.35 -2.78
CA GLY A 138 -6.08 -11.03 -2.11
C GLY A 138 -6.49 -12.25 -1.29
N PHE A 139 -7.74 -12.31 -0.79
CA PHE A 139 -8.20 -13.39 0.09
C PHE A 139 -8.06 -14.79 -0.51
N PRO A 140 -8.48 -15.06 -1.75
CA PRO A 140 -8.43 -16.43 -2.27
C PRO A 140 -7.03 -17.04 -2.30
N ALA A 141 -5.99 -16.22 -2.51
CA ALA A 141 -4.61 -16.69 -2.50
C ALA A 141 -4.13 -16.99 -1.07
N ALA A 142 -4.45 -16.12 -0.09
CA ALA A 142 -4.07 -16.27 1.30
C ALA A 142 -4.79 -17.44 1.97
N GLU A 143 -6.11 -17.54 1.81
CA GLU A 143 -6.95 -18.63 2.36
C GLU A 143 -6.52 -19.99 1.83
N LYS A 144 -6.30 -20.10 0.51
CA LYS A 144 -5.82 -21.35 -0.12
C LYS A 144 -4.48 -21.82 0.45
N ALA A 145 -3.61 -20.89 0.81
CA ALA A 145 -2.29 -21.18 1.35
C ALA A 145 -2.28 -21.38 2.88
N GLY A 146 -3.40 -21.17 3.58
CA GLY A 146 -3.47 -21.16 5.03
C GLY A 146 -2.67 -20.00 5.65
N ASP A 147 -2.57 -18.86 4.94
CA ASP A 147 -1.87 -17.67 5.40
C ASP A 147 -2.79 -16.77 6.23
N GLU A 148 -3.09 -17.20 7.43
CA GLU A 148 -3.99 -16.50 8.37
C GLU A 148 -3.48 -15.09 8.71
N SER A 149 -2.17 -14.87 8.72
CA SER A 149 -1.59 -13.56 8.98
C SER A 149 -1.92 -12.55 7.87
N THR A 150 -1.94 -12.98 6.61
CA THR A 150 -2.38 -12.12 5.49
C THR A 150 -3.90 -11.97 5.49
N VAL A 151 -4.66 -13.02 5.79
CA VAL A 151 -6.14 -12.94 5.92
C VAL A 151 -6.52 -11.92 6.99
N ASP A 152 -5.89 -11.97 8.17
CA ASP A 152 -6.14 -11.01 9.25
C ASP A 152 -5.80 -9.57 8.82
N LEU A 153 -4.62 -9.35 8.24
CA LEU A 153 -4.20 -8.04 7.74
C LEU A 153 -5.20 -7.47 6.73
N LEU A 154 -5.63 -8.27 5.75
CA LEU A 154 -6.62 -7.85 4.75
C LEU A 154 -7.99 -7.56 5.40
N THR A 155 -8.40 -8.33 6.39
CA THR A 155 -9.65 -8.11 7.15
C THR A 155 -9.61 -6.78 7.88
N GLN A 156 -8.51 -6.45 8.56
CA GLN A 156 -8.33 -5.15 9.22
C GLN A 156 -8.39 -4.00 8.20
N ARG A 157 -7.77 -4.15 7.04
CA ARG A 157 -7.85 -3.14 5.97
C ARG A 157 -9.28 -2.93 5.50
N LEU A 158 -10.06 -3.98 5.30
CA LEU A 158 -11.47 -3.88 4.91
C LEU A 158 -12.28 -3.11 5.94
N GLN A 159 -12.15 -3.43 7.22
CA GLN A 159 -12.88 -2.74 8.31
C GLN A 159 -12.60 -1.24 8.29
N VAL A 160 -11.33 -0.84 8.16
CA VAL A 160 -10.94 0.57 8.11
C VAL A 160 -11.51 1.27 6.88
N HIS A 161 -11.30 0.71 5.69
CA HIS A 161 -11.72 1.37 4.44
C HIS A 161 -13.24 1.45 4.30
N GLU A 162 -13.98 0.43 4.70
CA GLU A 162 -15.45 0.43 4.66
C GLU A 162 -16.04 1.44 5.65
N LYS A 163 -15.51 1.48 6.87
CA LYS A 163 -15.92 2.46 7.88
C LYS A 163 -15.65 3.90 7.42
N THR A 164 -14.45 4.16 6.90
CA THR A 164 -14.06 5.48 6.42
C THR A 164 -14.93 5.92 5.23
N ALA A 165 -15.17 5.03 4.27
CA ALA A 165 -16.06 5.30 3.14
C ALA A 165 -17.50 5.60 3.60
N TRP A 166 -18.00 4.91 4.62
CA TRP A 166 -19.31 5.20 5.22
C TRP A 166 -19.35 6.60 5.85
N MET A 167 -18.34 6.95 6.67
CA MET A 167 -18.25 8.26 7.31
C MET A 167 -18.20 9.39 6.28
N LEU A 168 -17.37 9.24 5.25
CA LEU A 168 -17.26 10.21 4.15
C LEU A 168 -18.57 10.37 3.38
N ARG A 169 -19.28 9.27 3.05
CA ARG A 169 -20.59 9.32 2.38
C ARG A 169 -21.64 10.09 3.18
N SER A 170 -21.57 10.03 4.52
CA SER A 170 -22.50 10.75 5.39
C SER A 170 -22.40 12.27 5.28
N LEU A 171 -21.28 12.80 4.77
CA LEU A 171 -21.07 14.22 4.48
C LEU A 171 -21.67 14.68 3.14
N LEU A 172 -22.12 13.75 2.32
CA LEU A 172 -22.62 14.02 0.96
C LEU A 172 -24.17 13.99 0.87
N GLN A 173 -24.85 13.81 1.99
CA GLN A 173 -26.32 13.74 2.10
C GLN A 173 -26.94 15.10 2.35
#